data_82f4096903272e99e7c5a449214914ff
#
_entry.id   82f4096903272e99e7c5a449214914ff
#
_cell.length_a   1.000
_cell.length_b   1.000
_cell.length_c   1.000
_cell.angle_alpha   90.00
_cell.angle_beta   90.00
_cell.angle_gamma   90.00
#
_symmetry.space_group_name_H-M   'P 1'
#
loop_
_entity.id
_entity.type
_entity.pdbx_description
1 polymer ?
#
loop_
_entity_poly.entity_id
_entity_poly.type
_entity_poly.pdbx_seq_one_letter_code
_entity_poly.pdbx_strand_id
1 'polypeptide(L)'
;MLNELNETGKRIGLRMNRKKTQFTKNAYCEDGGVQLEGSQIVETPSYVYFGRSVNMENDLKEELNRRMRAAWAAFAAVREATDQLRDQDLRAHLFDSTVLPALCYAAETWADTAATSRKLLTTHRTLERCLLKFNRRPQHLAGLRSSVLTGMSRLRDTAKYVSKAKHKWAGHIMRRIVYRWTERTLE
;
A
#
# COMPACT_ATOMS: atom_id res chain seq x y z
N MET A 1 20.51 -23.17 -10.66
CA MET A 1 19.98 -21.81 -10.93
C MET A 1 20.39 -20.79 -9.86
N LEU A 2 20.00 -20.88 -8.57
CA LEU A 2 20.34 -19.86 -7.55
C LEU A 2 21.85 -19.76 -7.29
N ASN A 3 22.55 -20.90 -7.15
CA ASN A 3 24.01 -20.94 -6.97
C ASN A 3 24.75 -20.41 -8.21
N GLU A 4 24.28 -20.73 -9.42
CA GLU A 4 24.83 -20.19 -10.67
C GLU A 4 24.67 -18.67 -10.75
N LEU A 5 23.49 -18.15 -10.35
CA LEU A 5 23.25 -16.70 -10.26
C LEU A 5 24.22 -16.03 -9.28
N ASN A 6 24.44 -16.65 -8.11
CA ASN A 6 25.38 -16.14 -7.12
C ASN A 6 26.83 -16.18 -7.64
N GLU A 7 27.24 -17.25 -8.30
CA GLU A 7 28.58 -17.35 -8.89
C GLU A 7 28.79 -16.34 -10.03
N THR A 8 27.78 -16.17 -10.90
CA THR A 8 27.84 -15.16 -11.96
C THR A 8 27.88 -13.75 -11.37
N GLY A 9 27.08 -13.50 -10.32
CA GLY A 9 27.12 -12.24 -9.59
C GLY A 9 28.51 -11.95 -8.99
N LYS A 10 29.16 -12.93 -8.37
CA LYS A 10 30.50 -12.76 -7.80
C LYS A 10 31.53 -12.33 -8.84
N ARG A 11 31.44 -12.83 -10.10
CA ARG A 11 32.35 -12.43 -11.19
C ARG A 11 32.30 -10.93 -11.52
N ILE A 12 31.16 -10.29 -11.28
CA ILE A 12 30.96 -8.84 -11.48
C ILE A 12 30.97 -8.06 -10.17
N GLY A 13 31.46 -8.65 -9.08
CA GLY A 13 31.58 -7.99 -7.77
C GLY A 13 30.31 -7.94 -6.94
N LEU A 14 29.22 -8.59 -7.36
CA LEU A 14 27.96 -8.65 -6.61
C LEU A 14 27.93 -9.92 -5.74
N ARG A 15 27.45 -9.77 -4.51
CA ARG A 15 27.24 -10.92 -3.59
C ARG A 15 25.82 -10.95 -3.08
N MET A 16 25.18 -12.11 -3.12
CA MET A 16 23.86 -12.29 -2.52
C MET A 16 23.95 -12.23 -1.00
N ASN A 17 23.08 -11.42 -0.39
CA ASN A 17 23.00 -11.35 1.08
C ASN A 17 22.07 -12.45 1.59
N ARG A 18 22.64 -13.53 2.14
CA ARG A 18 21.87 -14.68 2.66
C ARG A 18 20.83 -14.33 3.69
N LYS A 19 21.11 -13.37 4.58
CA LYS A 19 20.16 -12.94 5.63
C LYS A 19 18.95 -12.19 5.08
N LYS A 20 19.09 -11.54 3.91
CA LYS A 20 18.03 -10.80 3.23
C LYS A 20 17.37 -11.60 2.12
N THR A 21 17.98 -12.69 1.69
CA THR A 21 17.43 -13.57 0.66
C THR A 21 16.42 -14.51 1.30
N GLN A 22 15.20 -14.49 0.81
CA GLN A 22 14.10 -15.33 1.25
C GLN A 22 13.42 -15.93 0.02
N PHE A 23 12.69 -17.00 0.19
CA PHE A 23 11.88 -17.56 -0.88
C PHE A 23 10.44 -17.77 -0.44
N THR A 24 9.54 -17.72 -1.40
CA THR A 24 8.12 -18.03 -1.23
C THR A 24 7.77 -19.18 -2.13
N LYS A 25 6.94 -20.09 -1.69
CA LYS A 25 6.38 -21.19 -2.49
C LYS A 25 4.85 -21.12 -2.52
N ASN A 26 4.26 -21.63 -3.58
CA ASN A 26 2.82 -21.82 -3.65
C ASN A 26 2.42 -23.16 -3.00
N ALA A 27 1.13 -23.38 -2.80
CA ALA A 27 0.61 -24.60 -2.18
C ALA A 27 0.85 -25.87 -3.02
N TYR A 28 1.27 -25.74 -4.28
CA TYR A 28 1.48 -26.86 -5.21
C TYR A 28 2.97 -27.24 -5.33
N CYS A 29 3.89 -26.47 -4.71
CA CYS A 29 5.29 -26.81 -4.70
C CYS A 29 5.54 -27.95 -3.69
N GLU A 30 6.42 -28.87 -4.10
CA GLU A 30 6.93 -29.93 -3.22
C GLU A 30 7.63 -29.31 -2.00
N ASP A 31 7.60 -30.04 -0.88
CA ASP A 31 8.31 -29.64 0.33
C ASP A 31 9.82 -29.84 0.14
N GLY A 32 10.48 -28.78 -0.31
CA GLY A 32 11.92 -28.71 -0.51
C GLY A 32 12.49 -27.39 -0.04
N GLY A 33 13.56 -27.46 0.77
CA GLY A 33 14.32 -26.28 1.18
C GLY A 33 15.17 -25.75 0.03
N VAL A 34 15.26 -24.44 -0.12
CA VAL A 34 16.18 -23.78 -1.06
C VAL A 34 17.51 -23.51 -0.35
N GLN A 35 18.61 -23.89 -0.96
CA GLN A 35 19.95 -23.70 -0.41
C GLN A 35 20.78 -22.73 -1.26
N LEU A 36 21.55 -21.90 -0.60
CA LEU A 36 22.57 -21.04 -1.20
C LEU A 36 23.90 -21.29 -0.50
N GLU A 37 24.91 -21.74 -1.26
CA GLU A 37 26.24 -22.09 -0.72
C GLU A 37 26.17 -23.07 0.46
N GLY A 38 25.36 -24.12 0.37
CA GLY A 38 25.18 -25.13 1.43
C GLY A 38 24.37 -24.66 2.66
N SER A 39 23.94 -23.40 2.70
CA SER A 39 23.11 -22.88 3.79
C SER A 39 21.66 -22.78 3.35
N GLN A 40 20.71 -23.19 4.20
CA GLN A 40 19.29 -23.06 3.92
C GLN A 40 18.85 -21.58 3.92
N ILE A 41 18.02 -21.22 2.95
CA ILE A 41 17.35 -19.93 2.88
C ILE A 41 16.01 -20.02 3.60
N VAL A 42 15.61 -18.95 4.27
CA VAL A 42 14.36 -18.90 5.02
C VAL A 42 13.17 -18.83 4.08
N GLU A 43 12.22 -19.75 4.27
CA GLU A 43 10.90 -19.66 3.63
C GLU A 43 10.06 -18.60 4.32
N THR A 44 9.35 -17.77 3.54
CA THR A 44 8.41 -16.78 4.06
C THR A 44 7.10 -16.82 3.29
N PRO A 45 5.94 -16.71 3.95
CA PRO A 45 4.66 -16.66 3.26
C PRO A 45 4.44 -15.35 2.51
N SER A 46 5.12 -14.28 2.92
CA SER A 46 5.04 -12.97 2.28
C SER A 46 6.38 -12.25 2.33
N TYR A 47 6.63 -11.40 1.35
CA TYR A 47 7.84 -10.60 1.23
C TYR A 47 7.52 -9.14 0.91
N VAL A 48 8.20 -8.21 1.58
CA VAL A 48 8.02 -6.78 1.30
C VAL A 48 8.99 -6.34 0.20
N TYR A 49 8.44 -6.11 -1.00
CA TYR A 49 9.17 -5.67 -2.18
C TYR A 49 8.78 -4.25 -2.55
N PHE A 50 9.74 -3.33 -2.62
CA PHE A 50 9.53 -1.88 -2.82
C PHE A 50 8.40 -1.29 -1.97
N GLY A 51 8.33 -1.71 -0.71
CA GLY A 51 7.34 -1.20 0.23
C GLY A 51 5.94 -1.79 0.05
N ARG A 52 5.74 -2.80 -0.80
CA ARG A 52 4.50 -3.58 -0.94
C ARG A 52 4.72 -5.01 -0.42
N SER A 53 3.79 -5.53 0.39
CA SER A 53 3.76 -6.94 0.73
C SER A 53 3.24 -7.76 -0.46
N VAL A 54 4.02 -8.76 -0.87
CA VAL A 54 3.70 -9.68 -1.96
C VAL A 54 3.68 -11.10 -1.40
N ASN A 55 2.68 -11.88 -1.74
CA ASN A 55 2.54 -13.28 -1.42
C ASN A 55 2.13 -14.08 -2.67
N MET A 56 2.26 -15.40 -2.63
CA MET A 56 1.96 -16.27 -3.77
C MET A 56 0.47 -16.38 -4.08
N GLU A 57 -0.39 -16.08 -3.11
CA GLU A 57 -1.86 -16.09 -3.26
C GLU A 57 -2.39 -14.77 -3.84
N ASN A 58 -1.53 -13.77 -4.02
CA ASN A 58 -1.90 -12.41 -4.41
C ASN A 58 -3.01 -11.79 -3.50
N ASP A 59 -3.03 -12.19 -2.22
CA ASP A 59 -3.97 -11.65 -1.22
C ASP A 59 -3.46 -10.31 -0.68
N LEU A 60 -4.30 -9.30 -0.78
CA LEU A 60 -3.99 -7.94 -0.34
C LEU A 60 -4.26 -7.68 1.15
N LYS A 61 -4.73 -8.66 1.93
CA LYS A 61 -5.10 -8.44 3.34
C LYS A 61 -3.95 -7.90 4.18
N GLU A 62 -2.78 -8.50 4.04
CA GLU A 62 -1.59 -8.08 4.77
C GLU A 62 -1.15 -6.68 4.37
N GLU A 63 -1.09 -6.40 3.06
CA GLU A 63 -0.73 -5.07 2.56
C GLU A 63 -1.73 -4.00 3.03
N LEU A 64 -3.03 -4.26 2.93
CA LEU A 64 -4.05 -3.33 3.42
C LEU A 64 -3.88 -3.03 4.92
N ASN A 65 -3.60 -4.06 5.75
CA ASN A 65 -3.36 -3.87 7.17
C ASN A 65 -2.09 -3.03 7.42
N ARG A 66 -1.05 -3.23 6.61
CA ARG A 66 0.18 -2.43 6.63
C ARG A 66 -0.10 -0.96 6.31
N ARG A 67 -0.86 -0.70 5.23
CA ARG A 67 -1.23 0.66 4.81
C ARG A 67 -2.11 1.35 5.84
N MET A 68 -3.04 0.63 6.45
CA MET A 68 -3.83 1.16 7.55
C MET A 68 -2.95 1.62 8.71
N ARG A 69 -1.99 0.79 9.14
CA ARG A 69 -1.04 1.16 10.20
C ARG A 69 -0.19 2.38 9.81
N ALA A 70 0.30 2.42 8.57
CA ALA A 70 1.07 3.55 8.06
C ALA A 70 0.24 4.85 8.03
N ALA A 71 -1.02 4.78 7.61
CA ALA A 71 -1.93 5.93 7.62
C ALA A 71 -2.21 6.45 9.03
N TRP A 72 -2.41 5.55 10.00
CA TRP A 72 -2.57 5.94 11.40
C TRP A 72 -1.31 6.57 11.99
N ALA A 73 -0.13 6.03 11.66
CA ALA A 73 1.14 6.63 12.08
C ALA A 73 1.36 8.02 11.46
N ALA A 74 1.05 8.18 10.17
CA ALA A 74 1.10 9.47 9.49
C ALA A 74 0.11 10.47 10.08
N PHE A 75 -1.11 10.02 10.42
CA PHE A 75 -2.12 10.87 11.08
C PHE A 75 -1.65 11.29 12.47
N ALA A 76 -1.08 10.38 13.26
CA ALA A 76 -0.54 10.71 14.59
C ALA A 76 0.57 11.78 14.50
N ALA A 77 1.44 11.70 13.49
CA ALA A 77 2.52 12.66 13.28
C ALA A 77 2.02 14.09 12.94
N VAL A 78 0.87 14.20 12.23
CA VAL A 78 0.33 15.52 11.84
C VAL A 78 -0.80 16.00 12.76
N ARG A 79 -1.20 15.20 13.72
CA ARG A 79 -2.38 15.47 14.58
C ARG A 79 -2.25 16.77 15.35
N GLU A 80 -1.12 17.01 16.00
CA GLU A 80 -0.89 18.23 16.77
C GLU A 80 -0.99 19.46 15.88
N ALA A 81 -0.34 19.45 14.71
CA ALA A 81 -0.43 20.54 13.75
C ALA A 81 -1.86 20.76 13.25
N THR A 82 -2.60 19.68 12.92
CA THR A 82 -4.00 19.79 12.49
C THR A 82 -4.92 20.30 13.59
N ASP A 83 -4.64 20.00 14.85
CA ASP A 83 -5.43 20.46 15.98
C ASP A 83 -5.27 21.96 16.27
N GLN A 84 -4.10 22.54 15.95
CA GLN A 84 -3.80 23.97 16.07
C GLN A 84 -4.36 24.80 14.90
N LEU A 85 -4.53 24.21 13.72
CA LEU A 85 -5.05 24.89 12.55
C LEU A 85 -6.56 25.16 12.71
N ARG A 86 -6.98 26.42 12.56
CA ARG A 86 -8.41 26.80 12.52
C ARG A 86 -9.02 26.64 11.13
N ASP A 87 -8.21 26.85 10.09
CA ASP A 87 -8.63 26.77 8.70
C ASP A 87 -8.84 25.31 8.29
N GLN A 88 -10.06 25.01 7.82
CA GLN A 88 -10.46 23.67 7.40
C GLN A 88 -9.74 23.22 6.13
N ASP A 89 -9.46 24.13 5.20
CA ASP A 89 -8.78 23.80 3.94
C ASP A 89 -7.30 23.45 4.19
N LEU A 90 -6.64 24.15 5.09
CA LEU A 90 -5.27 23.82 5.51
C LEU A 90 -5.21 22.47 6.22
N ARG A 91 -6.19 22.18 7.08
CA ARG A 91 -6.28 20.86 7.74
C ARG A 91 -6.47 19.74 6.71
N ALA A 92 -7.37 19.93 5.76
CA ALA A 92 -7.61 18.99 4.67
C ALA A 92 -6.37 18.83 3.81
N HIS A 93 -5.67 19.91 3.46
CA HIS A 93 -4.44 19.86 2.68
C HIS A 93 -3.33 19.09 3.38
N LEU A 94 -3.13 19.31 4.67
CA LEU A 94 -2.12 18.58 5.46
C LEU A 94 -2.44 17.09 5.54
N PHE A 95 -3.70 16.73 5.73
CA PHE A 95 -4.15 15.34 5.71
C PHE A 95 -3.93 14.69 4.33
N ASP A 96 -4.37 15.36 3.28
CA ASP A 96 -4.29 14.86 1.90
C ASP A 96 -2.86 14.72 1.38
N SER A 97 -1.92 15.51 1.90
CA SER A 97 -0.51 15.45 1.51
C SER A 97 0.31 14.41 2.30
N THR A 98 -0.16 13.97 3.46
CA THR A 98 0.58 13.08 4.35
C THR A 98 -0.12 11.73 4.59
N VAL A 99 -1.37 11.76 5.02
CA VAL A 99 -2.11 10.57 5.45
C VAL A 99 -2.64 9.79 4.25
N LEU A 100 -3.25 10.49 3.30
CA LEU A 100 -3.82 9.85 2.11
C LEU A 100 -2.77 9.12 1.24
N PRO A 101 -1.58 9.68 0.96
CA PRO A 101 -0.52 8.95 0.28
C PRO A 101 0.00 7.74 1.07
N ALA A 102 0.08 7.82 2.40
CA ALA A 102 0.49 6.69 3.23
C ALA A 102 -0.53 5.54 3.18
N LEU A 103 -1.83 5.85 3.16
CA LEU A 103 -2.91 4.88 3.02
C LEU A 103 -2.93 4.23 1.63
N CYS A 104 -2.73 5.01 0.58
CA CYS A 104 -2.88 4.59 -0.83
C CYS A 104 -1.54 4.31 -1.54
N TYR A 105 -0.45 4.12 -0.80
CA TYR A 105 0.85 3.84 -1.41
C TYR A 105 0.82 2.54 -2.21
N ALA A 106 1.32 2.58 -3.44
CA ALA A 106 1.33 1.48 -4.40
C ALA A 106 -0.08 0.94 -4.78
N ALA A 107 -1.15 1.71 -4.50
CA ALA A 107 -2.52 1.31 -4.81
C ALA A 107 -2.79 1.18 -6.32
N GLU A 108 -1.95 1.77 -7.17
CA GLU A 108 -1.96 1.60 -8.63
C GLU A 108 -1.76 0.14 -9.06
N THR A 109 -1.08 -0.66 -8.23
CA THR A 109 -0.79 -2.08 -8.52
C THR A 109 -1.79 -3.05 -7.88
N TRP A 110 -2.80 -2.55 -7.15
CA TRP A 110 -3.74 -3.41 -6.46
C TRP A 110 -4.90 -3.86 -7.35
N ALA A 111 -5.34 -5.11 -7.14
CA ALA A 111 -6.57 -5.58 -7.76
C ALA A 111 -7.76 -4.74 -7.26
N ASP A 112 -8.63 -4.35 -8.21
CA ASP A 112 -9.81 -3.52 -7.91
C ASP A 112 -10.97 -4.41 -7.48
N THR A 113 -10.99 -4.75 -6.20
CA THR A 113 -12.05 -5.56 -5.61
C THR A 113 -12.93 -4.73 -4.68
N ALA A 114 -14.21 -5.09 -4.60
CA ALA A 114 -15.14 -4.45 -3.67
C ALA A 114 -14.67 -4.52 -2.21
N ALA A 115 -13.97 -5.60 -1.84
CA ALA A 115 -13.40 -5.78 -0.51
C ALA A 115 -12.28 -4.77 -0.22
N THR A 116 -11.35 -4.58 -1.17
CA THR A 116 -10.25 -3.60 -1.07
C THR A 116 -10.80 -2.18 -0.95
N SER A 117 -11.70 -1.80 -1.85
CA SER A 117 -12.33 -0.47 -1.86
C SER A 117 -13.10 -0.20 -0.57
N ARG A 118 -13.86 -1.18 -0.06
CA ARG A 118 -14.60 -1.07 1.20
C ARG A 118 -13.65 -0.86 2.39
N LYS A 119 -12.55 -1.59 2.46
CA LYS A 119 -11.59 -1.50 3.56
C LYS A 119 -10.89 -0.15 3.57
N LEU A 120 -10.45 0.35 2.40
CA LEU A 120 -9.89 1.69 2.26
C LEU A 120 -10.86 2.77 2.69
N LEU A 121 -12.09 2.72 2.17
CA LEU A 121 -13.13 3.69 2.50
C LEU A 121 -13.46 3.71 3.99
N THR A 122 -13.55 2.54 4.62
CA THR A 122 -13.82 2.42 6.06
C THR A 122 -12.71 3.05 6.89
N THR A 123 -11.45 2.79 6.51
CA THR A 123 -10.28 3.38 7.18
C THR A 123 -10.25 4.89 7.01
N HIS A 124 -10.42 5.37 5.78
CA HIS A 124 -10.46 6.80 5.47
C HIS A 124 -11.54 7.52 6.29
N ARG A 125 -12.77 7.00 6.31
CA ARG A 125 -13.87 7.58 7.10
C ARG A 125 -13.61 7.56 8.61
N THR A 126 -12.82 6.60 9.09
CA THR A 126 -12.46 6.58 10.52
C THR A 126 -11.44 7.67 10.83
N LEU A 127 -10.43 7.85 9.98
CA LEU A 127 -9.45 8.93 10.08
C LEU A 127 -10.12 10.31 9.92
N GLU A 128 -11.06 10.45 8.98
CA GLU A 128 -11.87 11.66 8.76
C GLU A 128 -12.63 12.06 10.02
N ARG A 129 -13.30 11.11 10.69
CA ARG A 129 -13.98 11.37 11.97
C ARG A 129 -13.01 11.83 13.05
N CYS A 130 -11.83 11.22 13.13
CA CYS A 130 -10.79 11.63 14.07
C CYS A 130 -10.30 13.06 13.80
N LEU A 131 -10.12 13.43 12.52
CA LEU A 131 -9.75 14.79 12.11
C LEU A 131 -10.80 15.82 12.52
N LEU A 132 -12.09 15.47 12.36
CA LEU A 132 -13.23 16.33 12.74
C LEU A 132 -13.56 16.27 14.23
N LYS A 133 -12.86 15.45 15.03
CA LYS A 133 -13.13 15.19 16.44
C LYS A 133 -14.55 14.62 16.70
N PHE A 134 -15.13 13.95 15.70
CA PHE A 134 -16.41 13.25 15.81
C PHE A 134 -16.22 11.78 16.15
N ASN A 135 -16.93 11.29 17.17
CA ASN A 135 -17.06 9.87 17.46
C ASN A 135 -18.29 9.28 16.75
N ARG A 136 -18.34 7.96 16.57
CA ARG A 136 -19.50 7.26 15.96
C ARG A 136 -20.79 7.49 16.73
N ARG A 137 -20.73 7.52 18.05
CA ARG A 137 -21.91 7.66 18.92
C ARG A 137 -22.56 9.02 18.78
N PRO A 138 -21.86 10.17 18.91
CA PRO A 138 -22.43 11.49 18.62
C PRO A 138 -22.93 11.63 17.19
N GLN A 139 -22.24 11.04 16.20
CA GLN A 139 -22.68 11.07 14.80
C GLN A 139 -24.06 10.40 14.63
N HIS A 140 -24.23 9.22 15.23
CA HIS A 140 -25.49 8.47 15.17
C HIS A 140 -26.62 9.23 15.91
N LEU A 141 -26.36 9.75 17.10
CA LEU A 141 -27.33 10.50 17.88
C LEU A 141 -27.79 11.79 17.17
N ALA A 142 -26.87 12.44 16.45
CA ALA A 142 -27.17 13.64 15.66
C ALA A 142 -27.81 13.33 14.30
N GLY A 143 -28.03 12.06 13.95
CA GLY A 143 -28.57 11.64 12.64
C GLY A 143 -27.71 12.04 11.44
N LEU A 144 -26.42 12.36 11.65
CA LEU A 144 -25.53 12.84 10.61
C LEU A 144 -25.09 11.71 9.68
N ARG A 145 -25.39 11.85 8.39
CA ARG A 145 -24.90 10.92 7.38
C ARG A 145 -23.38 11.13 7.13
N SER A 146 -22.69 10.06 6.74
CA SER A 146 -21.24 10.16 6.41
C SER A 146 -20.94 11.14 5.28
N SER A 147 -21.87 11.37 4.37
CA SER A 147 -21.74 12.36 3.29
C SER A 147 -21.64 13.81 3.82
N VAL A 148 -22.34 14.10 4.91
CA VAL A 148 -22.26 15.42 5.56
C VAL A 148 -20.85 15.62 6.17
N LEU A 149 -20.32 14.59 6.85
CA LEU A 149 -18.96 14.65 7.40
C LEU A 149 -17.92 14.85 6.30
N THR A 150 -18.06 14.16 5.17
CA THR A 150 -17.18 14.33 4.00
C THR A 150 -17.25 15.75 3.44
N GLY A 151 -18.44 16.37 3.40
CA GLY A 151 -18.56 17.79 3.04
C GLY A 151 -17.88 18.72 4.04
N MET A 152 -17.99 18.42 5.34
CA MET A 152 -17.33 19.20 6.41
C MET A 152 -15.82 19.04 6.41
N SER A 153 -15.29 17.85 6.15
CA SER A 153 -13.86 17.56 6.20
C SER A 153 -13.08 18.16 5.02
N ARG A 154 -13.74 18.32 3.87
CA ARG A 154 -13.14 18.73 2.58
C ARG A 154 -12.00 17.82 2.09
N LEU A 155 -11.91 16.61 2.63
CA LEU A 155 -10.90 15.63 2.23
C LEU A 155 -11.18 15.09 0.84
N ARG A 156 -10.10 14.70 0.15
CA ARG A 156 -10.20 14.02 -1.14
C ARG A 156 -10.78 12.63 -0.97
N ASP A 157 -11.65 12.27 -1.90
CA ASP A 157 -12.20 10.91 -1.96
C ASP A 157 -11.10 9.90 -2.29
N THR A 158 -10.99 8.86 -1.46
CA THR A 158 -9.97 7.82 -1.58
C THR A 158 -10.10 7.02 -2.87
N ALA A 159 -11.33 6.72 -3.32
CA ALA A 159 -11.57 5.97 -4.54
C ALA A 159 -11.13 6.78 -5.77
N LYS A 160 -11.46 8.08 -5.81
CA LYS A 160 -10.99 8.99 -6.87
C LYS A 160 -9.47 9.14 -6.86
N TYR A 161 -8.86 9.19 -5.67
CA TYR A 161 -7.41 9.28 -5.54
C TYR A 161 -6.72 8.03 -6.11
N VAL A 162 -7.17 6.84 -5.74
CA VAL A 162 -6.63 5.55 -6.25
C VAL A 162 -6.86 5.41 -7.75
N SER A 163 -8.08 5.71 -8.24
CA SER A 163 -8.38 5.69 -9.67
C SER A 163 -7.46 6.62 -10.47
N LYS A 164 -7.25 7.85 -10.00
CA LYS A 164 -6.32 8.79 -10.63
C LYS A 164 -4.88 8.27 -10.64
N ALA A 165 -4.42 7.62 -9.56
CA ALA A 165 -3.09 7.02 -9.49
C ALA A 165 -2.94 5.89 -10.52
N LYS A 166 -3.93 4.99 -10.64
CA LYS A 166 -3.97 3.91 -11.64
C LYS A 166 -3.90 4.45 -13.07
N HIS A 167 -4.74 5.43 -13.42
CA HIS A 167 -4.72 6.03 -14.75
C HIS A 167 -3.39 6.73 -15.07
N LYS A 168 -2.82 7.43 -14.09
CA LYS A 168 -1.51 8.07 -14.24
C LYS A 168 -0.41 7.03 -14.49
N TRP A 169 -0.43 5.93 -13.74
CA TRP A 169 0.51 4.84 -13.88
C TRP A 169 0.35 4.13 -15.25
N ALA A 170 -0.86 3.76 -15.65
CA ALA A 170 -1.15 3.18 -16.95
C ALA A 170 -0.69 4.09 -18.10
N GLY A 171 -1.01 5.38 -18.03
CA GLY A 171 -0.54 6.34 -19.02
C GLY A 171 0.97 6.51 -19.07
N HIS A 172 1.66 6.31 -17.93
CA HIS A 172 3.13 6.29 -17.89
C HIS A 172 3.71 5.06 -18.61
N ILE A 173 3.11 3.88 -18.40
CA ILE A 173 3.52 2.64 -19.09
C ILE A 173 3.29 2.76 -20.59
N MET A 174 2.08 3.19 -21.00
CA MET A 174 1.72 3.33 -22.42
C MET A 174 2.59 4.33 -23.21
N ARG A 175 3.16 5.33 -22.54
CA ARG A 175 4.06 6.31 -23.19
C ARG A 175 5.53 5.86 -23.24
N ARG A 176 5.87 4.68 -22.72
CA ARG A 176 7.22 4.15 -22.85
C ARG A 176 7.44 3.58 -24.25
N ILE A 177 8.31 4.20 -25.03
CA ILE A 177 8.65 3.81 -26.42
C ILE A 177 9.56 2.57 -26.47
N VAL A 178 10.01 2.05 -25.34
CA VAL A 178 10.97 0.94 -25.31
C VAL A 178 10.22 -0.39 -25.16
N TYR A 179 10.43 -1.30 -26.11
CA TYR A 179 10.01 -2.70 -26.08
C TYR A 179 10.53 -3.38 -24.80
N ARG A 180 9.80 -3.21 -23.70
CA ARG A 180 10.10 -3.89 -22.44
C ARG A 180 8.95 -4.86 -22.14
N TRP A 181 9.27 -5.96 -21.50
CA TRP A 181 8.31 -7.00 -21.09
C TRP A 181 7.12 -6.45 -20.26
N THR A 182 7.22 -5.23 -19.73
CA THR A 182 6.12 -4.52 -19.06
C THR A 182 4.92 -4.21 -19.97
N GLU A 183 5.08 -4.19 -21.29
CA GLU A 183 3.95 -4.03 -22.22
C GLU A 183 3.13 -5.32 -22.32
N ARG A 184 3.78 -6.48 -22.18
CA ARG A 184 3.13 -7.80 -22.20
C ARG A 184 2.25 -8.09 -20.98
N THR A 185 2.31 -7.26 -19.94
CA THR A 185 1.49 -7.43 -18.72
C THR A 185 0.16 -6.69 -18.81
N LEU A 186 -0.10 -5.96 -19.90
CA LEU A 186 -1.34 -5.23 -20.14
C LEU A 186 -2.23 -5.88 -21.19
N GLU A 187 -1.74 -6.93 -21.89
CA GLU A 187 -2.52 -7.81 -22.76
C GLU A 187 -3.14 -8.95 -21.95
#